data_050f9aaa367bba9e59726c7621f054b9
#
_entry.id   050f9aaa367bba9e59726c7621f054b9
#
_cell.length_a   1.000
_cell.length_b   1.000
_cell.length_c   1.000
_cell.angle_alpha   90.00
_cell.angle_beta   90.00
_cell.angle_gamma   90.00
#
_symmetry.space_group_name_H-M   'P 1'
#
loop_
_entity.id
_entity.type
_entity.pdbx_description
1 polymer ?
#
loop_
_entity_poly.entity_id
_entity_poly.type
_entity_poly.pdbx_seq_one_letter_code
_entity_poly.pdbx_strand_id
1 'polypeptide(L)'
;MNEQSEEPEKSRSEGRKQAVSASYLRLKPLISTLILLTLSAPCEAATKSSVPGANVGATVTLVIVLILCNGFFAMSEAALLTVRRTRIRQLVEEGNHSAKIVERLLSDPTRLMATLQIGVTLIGLFSAAAAAAALGPWLSQILISTGLLTGTEAKISAVIFITLAVALLTLVIGEIAPKSIAIHNSERISLTVVWP
;
A
#
# COMPACT_ATOMS: atom_id res chain seq x y z
N MET A 1 -23.31 -44.18 15.36
CA MET A 1 -21.93 -44.44 15.77
C MET A 1 -21.03 -43.46 14.98
N ASN A 2 -21.20 -42.15 15.19
CA ASN A 2 -20.49 -41.09 14.44
C ASN A 2 -20.24 -39.79 15.24
N GLU A 3 -20.41 -39.82 16.58
CA GLU A 3 -20.25 -38.61 17.42
C GLU A 3 -18.83 -38.37 17.95
N GLN A 4 -17.91 -39.33 17.81
CA GLN A 4 -16.54 -39.21 18.38
C GLN A 4 -15.49 -38.59 17.44
N SER A 5 -15.84 -38.28 16.20
CA SER A 5 -14.89 -37.68 15.25
C SER A 5 -15.00 -36.17 15.09
N GLU A 6 -16.04 -35.52 15.64
CA GLU A 6 -16.25 -34.06 15.49
C GLU A 6 -15.64 -33.20 16.62
N GLU A 7 -15.37 -33.76 17.78
CA GLU A 7 -14.82 -33.00 18.93
C GLU A 7 -13.40 -32.42 18.72
N PRO A 8 -12.44 -33.12 18.11
CA PRO A 8 -11.09 -32.57 17.97
C PRO A 8 -11.00 -31.42 16.95
N GLU A 9 -11.89 -31.39 15.96
CA GLU A 9 -11.89 -30.35 14.93
C GLU A 9 -12.52 -29.04 15.44
N LYS A 10 -13.55 -29.14 16.26
CA LYS A 10 -14.23 -28.00 16.90
C LYS A 10 -13.32 -27.31 17.92
N SER A 11 -12.61 -28.08 18.76
CA SER A 11 -11.61 -27.59 19.71
C SER A 11 -10.44 -26.86 19.01
N ARG A 12 -9.99 -27.38 17.87
CA ARG A 12 -8.91 -26.78 17.06
C ARG A 12 -9.35 -25.47 16.39
N SER A 13 -10.62 -25.37 15.97
CA SER A 13 -11.20 -24.17 15.37
C SER A 13 -11.40 -23.05 16.41
N GLU A 14 -11.80 -23.41 17.64
CA GLU A 14 -11.96 -22.45 18.75
C GLU A 14 -10.62 -21.93 19.26
N GLY A 15 -9.61 -22.78 19.39
CA GLY A 15 -8.24 -22.38 19.74
C GLY A 15 -7.64 -21.41 18.70
N ARG A 16 -7.93 -21.65 17.40
CA ARG A 16 -7.48 -20.74 16.32
C ARG A 16 -8.19 -19.38 16.38
N LYS A 17 -9.49 -19.36 16.68
CA LYS A 17 -10.29 -18.12 16.86
C LYS A 17 -9.81 -17.31 18.07
N GLN A 18 -9.49 -17.98 19.17
CA GLN A 18 -8.94 -17.32 20.37
C GLN A 18 -7.55 -16.76 20.15
N ALA A 19 -6.67 -17.46 19.44
CA ALA A 19 -5.33 -16.97 19.10
C ALA A 19 -5.38 -15.75 18.17
N VAL A 20 -6.28 -15.74 17.19
CA VAL A 20 -6.53 -14.60 16.30
C VAL A 20 -7.08 -13.42 17.10
N SER A 21 -8.06 -13.64 17.97
CA SER A 21 -8.64 -12.60 18.84
C SER A 21 -7.59 -11.98 19.78
N ALA A 22 -6.73 -12.78 20.39
CA ALA A 22 -5.65 -12.31 21.27
C ALA A 22 -4.60 -11.48 20.50
N SER A 23 -4.30 -11.85 19.25
CA SER A 23 -3.40 -11.07 18.39
C SER A 23 -4.01 -9.72 17.99
N TYR A 24 -5.30 -9.67 17.69
CA TYR A 24 -6.02 -8.41 17.41
C TYR A 24 -6.06 -7.47 18.62
N LEU A 25 -6.24 -8.00 19.83
CA LEU A 25 -6.25 -7.21 21.06
C LEU A 25 -4.86 -6.58 21.37
N ARG A 26 -3.78 -7.23 21.01
CA ARG A 26 -2.41 -6.67 21.14
C ARG A 26 -2.08 -5.64 20.05
N LEU A 27 -2.69 -5.77 18.86
CA LEU A 27 -2.46 -4.83 17.76
C LEU A 27 -3.30 -3.55 17.87
N LYS A 28 -4.46 -3.59 18.54
CA LYS A 28 -5.33 -2.41 18.73
C LYS A 28 -4.59 -1.18 19.29
N PRO A 29 -3.81 -1.26 20.37
CA PRO A 29 -3.11 -0.08 20.88
C PRO A 29 -2.01 0.41 19.93
N LEU A 30 -1.32 -0.50 19.22
CA LEU A 30 -0.30 -0.12 18.24
C LEU A 30 -0.92 0.56 17.01
N ILE A 31 -2.04 0.06 16.53
CA ILE A 31 -2.76 0.67 15.40
C ILE A 31 -3.36 2.01 15.83
N SER A 32 -3.94 2.10 17.03
CA SER A 32 -4.49 3.34 17.56
C SER A 32 -3.41 4.41 17.80
N THR A 33 -2.25 4.03 18.35
CA THR A 33 -1.11 4.95 18.52
C THR A 33 -0.48 5.34 17.17
N LEU A 34 -0.41 4.42 16.20
CA LEU A 34 0.08 4.72 14.85
C LEU A 34 -0.88 5.67 14.12
N ILE A 35 -2.18 5.45 14.22
CA ILE A 35 -3.21 6.35 13.64
C ILE A 35 -3.15 7.71 14.34
N LEU A 36 -3.01 7.76 15.66
CA LEU A 36 -2.90 9.01 16.41
C LEU A 36 -1.61 9.74 16.06
N LEU A 37 -0.49 9.03 15.91
CA LEU A 37 0.80 9.58 15.52
C LEU A 37 0.76 10.10 14.07
N THR A 38 0.07 9.41 13.16
CA THR A 38 -0.09 9.87 11.76
C THR A 38 -1.08 11.02 11.64
N LEU A 39 -2.07 11.13 12.52
CA LEU A 39 -3.01 12.25 12.54
C LEU A 39 -2.41 13.52 13.18
N SER A 40 -1.51 13.36 14.15
CA SER A 40 -0.86 14.50 14.84
C SER A 40 0.41 14.99 14.14
N ALA A 41 1.11 14.12 13.40
CA ALA A 41 2.35 14.46 12.72
C ALA A 41 2.26 15.48 11.56
N PRO A 42 1.19 15.51 10.74
CA PRO A 42 1.18 16.39 9.58
C PRO A 42 1.03 17.87 9.89
N CYS A 43 0.51 18.25 11.08
CA CYS A 43 0.27 19.66 11.37
C CYS A 43 1.52 20.44 11.80
N GLU A 44 2.43 19.81 12.55
CA GLU A 44 3.67 20.44 12.99
C GLU A 44 4.84 20.30 12.00
N ALA A 45 4.91 19.18 11.28
CA ALA A 45 5.93 18.99 10.25
C ALA A 45 5.71 19.90 9.03
N ALA A 46 4.46 20.21 8.69
CA ALA A 46 4.13 21.13 7.61
C ALA A 46 4.46 22.60 7.94
N THR A 47 4.57 22.96 9.23
CA THR A 47 4.88 24.35 9.66
C THR A 47 6.36 24.62 9.87
N LYS A 48 7.21 23.60 10.02
CA LYS A 48 8.65 23.75 10.28
C LYS A 48 9.61 23.35 9.17
N SER A 49 9.14 22.67 8.14
CA SER A 49 10.01 22.29 7.02
C SER A 49 9.93 23.28 5.85
N SER A 50 10.24 24.54 6.12
CA SER A 50 10.90 25.34 5.08
C SER A 50 12.34 24.85 5.00
N VAL A 51 12.59 23.72 4.32
CA VAL A 51 13.94 23.38 3.87
C VAL A 51 14.27 24.36 2.76
N PRO A 52 15.12 25.36 3.01
CA PRO A 52 15.55 26.28 1.96
C PRO A 52 16.38 25.44 0.99
N GLY A 53 15.87 25.19 -0.21
CA GLY A 53 16.55 24.45 -1.25
C GLY A 53 16.09 23.03 -1.54
N ALA A 54 14.93 22.61 -1.08
CA ALA A 54 14.30 21.39 -1.60
C ALA A 54 14.10 21.53 -3.10
N ASN A 55 14.97 20.93 -3.90
CA ASN A 55 14.85 20.92 -5.34
C ASN A 55 13.49 20.30 -5.71
N VAL A 56 12.57 21.11 -6.21
CA VAL A 56 11.24 20.66 -6.68
C VAL A 56 11.40 19.46 -7.60
N GLY A 57 12.44 19.45 -8.44
CA GLY A 57 12.77 18.33 -9.31
C GLY A 57 13.08 17.03 -8.56
N ALA A 58 13.87 17.10 -7.48
CA ALA A 58 14.18 15.92 -6.66
C ALA A 58 12.94 15.35 -5.98
N THR A 59 12.05 16.22 -5.50
CA THR A 59 10.79 15.78 -4.88
C THR A 59 9.84 15.16 -5.89
N VAL A 60 9.68 15.75 -7.06
CA VAL A 60 8.88 15.18 -8.15
C VAL A 60 9.42 13.81 -8.55
N THR A 61 10.73 13.66 -8.67
CA THR A 61 11.36 12.37 -8.94
C THR A 61 11.08 11.35 -7.85
N LEU A 62 11.18 11.73 -6.57
CA LEU A 62 10.85 10.87 -5.43
C LEU A 62 9.39 10.42 -5.48
N VAL A 63 8.45 11.34 -5.72
CA VAL A 63 7.02 11.02 -5.82
C VAL A 63 6.76 10.04 -6.98
N ILE A 64 7.38 10.25 -8.14
CA ILE A 64 7.26 9.33 -9.28
C ILE A 64 7.77 7.94 -8.92
N VAL A 65 8.94 7.85 -8.28
CA VAL A 65 9.50 6.56 -7.82
C VAL A 65 8.55 5.86 -6.84
N LEU A 66 7.98 6.60 -5.89
CA LEU A 66 7.00 6.05 -4.94
C LEU A 66 5.73 5.56 -5.63
N ILE A 67 5.22 6.28 -6.62
CA ILE A 67 4.05 5.85 -7.42
C ILE A 67 4.37 4.56 -8.21
N LEU A 68 5.56 4.46 -8.79
CA LEU A 68 6.00 3.25 -9.51
C LEU A 68 6.17 2.06 -8.56
N CYS A 69 6.75 2.28 -7.38
CA CYS A 69 6.83 1.26 -6.32
C CYS A 69 5.43 0.80 -5.89
N ASN A 70 4.50 1.74 -5.69
CA ASN A 70 3.12 1.42 -5.39
C ASN A 70 2.50 0.54 -6.48
N GLY A 71 2.71 0.89 -7.75
CA GLY A 71 2.26 0.12 -8.90
C GLY A 71 2.83 -1.30 -8.94
N PHE A 72 4.10 -1.46 -8.57
CA PHE A 72 4.71 -2.78 -8.47
C PHE A 72 4.04 -3.66 -7.40
N PHE A 73 3.75 -3.12 -6.21
CA PHE A 73 3.02 -3.85 -5.17
C PHE A 73 1.60 -4.18 -5.59
N ALA A 74 0.88 -3.23 -6.18
CA ALA A 74 -0.48 -3.42 -6.67
C ALA A 74 -0.55 -4.46 -7.80
N MET A 75 0.42 -4.46 -8.71
CA MET A 75 0.56 -5.46 -9.77
C MET A 75 0.84 -6.85 -9.19
N SER A 76 1.72 -6.93 -8.19
CA SER A 76 2.05 -8.17 -7.50
C SER A 76 0.84 -8.79 -6.82
N GLU A 77 0.08 -7.97 -6.10
CA GLU A 77 -1.17 -8.38 -5.45
C GLU A 77 -2.14 -8.98 -6.47
N ALA A 78 -2.45 -8.23 -7.55
CA ALA A 78 -3.40 -8.67 -8.55
C ALA A 78 -2.94 -9.93 -9.29
N ALA A 79 -1.65 -10.06 -9.62
CA ALA A 79 -1.10 -11.24 -10.27
C ALA A 79 -1.21 -12.49 -9.40
N LEU A 80 -0.81 -12.40 -8.13
CA LEU A 80 -0.85 -13.52 -7.19
C LEU A 80 -2.27 -13.98 -6.88
N LEU A 81 -3.25 -13.06 -6.85
CA LEU A 81 -4.65 -13.40 -6.58
C LEU A 81 -5.38 -14.01 -7.79
N THR A 82 -4.98 -13.63 -9.01
CA THR A 82 -5.64 -14.08 -10.24
C THR A 82 -4.98 -15.29 -10.89
N VAL A 83 -3.78 -15.66 -10.47
CA VAL A 83 -3.07 -16.81 -11.05
C VAL A 83 -3.81 -18.13 -10.75
N ARG A 84 -3.91 -19.01 -11.74
CA ARG A 84 -4.55 -20.31 -11.60
C ARG A 84 -3.68 -21.27 -10.79
N ARG A 85 -4.17 -21.71 -9.64
CA ARG A 85 -3.45 -22.64 -8.75
C ARG A 85 -3.06 -23.96 -9.44
N THR A 86 -3.89 -24.46 -10.32
CA THR A 86 -3.59 -25.69 -11.11
C THR A 86 -2.35 -25.51 -11.98
N ARG A 87 -2.21 -24.35 -12.61
CA ARG A 87 -1.04 -24.03 -13.44
C ARG A 87 0.24 -23.90 -12.60
N ILE A 88 0.14 -23.26 -11.43
CA ILE A 88 1.29 -23.17 -10.51
C ILE A 88 1.74 -24.55 -10.07
N ARG A 89 0.83 -25.49 -9.74
CA ARG A 89 1.16 -26.86 -9.38
C ARG A 89 1.89 -27.60 -10.50
N GLN A 90 1.42 -27.48 -11.74
CA GLN A 90 2.12 -28.06 -12.90
C GLN A 90 3.56 -27.56 -13.01
N LEU A 91 3.77 -26.25 -12.90
CA LEU A 91 5.12 -25.67 -12.93
C LEU A 91 5.99 -26.10 -11.75
N VAL A 92 5.40 -26.38 -10.59
CA VAL A 92 6.12 -26.97 -9.45
C VAL A 92 6.58 -28.39 -9.75
N GLU A 93 5.73 -29.22 -10.37
CA GLU A 93 6.06 -30.57 -10.82
C GLU A 93 7.15 -30.57 -11.90
N GLU A 94 7.16 -29.56 -12.78
CA GLU A 94 8.20 -29.30 -13.78
C GLU A 94 9.54 -28.82 -13.15
N GLY A 95 9.57 -28.62 -11.80
CA GLY A 95 10.78 -28.23 -11.08
C GLY A 95 11.05 -26.73 -11.00
N ASN A 96 10.10 -25.86 -11.40
CA ASN A 96 10.25 -24.42 -11.39
C ASN A 96 10.34 -23.87 -9.95
N HIS A 97 11.48 -23.24 -9.61
CA HIS A 97 11.74 -22.73 -8.27
C HIS A 97 10.79 -21.56 -7.88
N SER A 98 10.55 -20.62 -8.79
CA SER A 98 9.63 -19.51 -8.54
C SER A 98 8.21 -20.00 -8.29
N ALA A 99 7.74 -21.03 -9.01
CA ALA A 99 6.43 -21.62 -8.80
C ALA A 99 6.27 -22.21 -7.40
N LYS A 100 7.32 -22.83 -6.81
CA LYS A 100 7.32 -23.33 -5.42
C LYS A 100 7.12 -22.21 -4.40
N ILE A 101 7.72 -21.04 -4.64
CA ILE A 101 7.56 -19.88 -3.75
C ILE A 101 6.14 -19.31 -3.89
N VAL A 102 5.63 -19.16 -5.12
CA VAL A 102 4.25 -18.73 -5.37
C VAL A 102 3.25 -19.66 -4.70
N GLU A 103 3.42 -20.98 -4.83
CA GLU A 103 2.54 -21.96 -4.18
C GLU A 103 2.53 -21.81 -2.65
N ARG A 104 3.69 -21.58 -2.05
CA ARG A 104 3.81 -21.32 -0.60
C ARG A 104 3.13 -20.01 -0.19
N LEU A 105 3.26 -18.94 -0.97
CA LEU A 105 2.57 -17.67 -0.71
C LEU A 105 1.05 -17.83 -0.82
N LEU A 106 0.58 -18.61 -1.79
CA LEU A 106 -0.84 -18.89 -2.00
C LEU A 106 -1.45 -19.87 -0.98
N SER A 107 -0.65 -20.48 -0.11
CA SER A 107 -1.15 -21.35 0.97
C SER A 107 -1.93 -20.56 2.04
N ASP A 108 -1.59 -19.29 2.26
CA ASP A 108 -2.32 -18.38 3.16
C ASP A 108 -2.66 -17.07 2.44
N PRO A 109 -3.69 -17.07 1.59
CA PRO A 109 -4.04 -15.92 0.78
C PRO A 109 -4.48 -14.72 1.61
N THR A 110 -5.10 -14.93 2.77
CA THR A 110 -5.56 -13.84 3.65
C THR A 110 -4.38 -13.04 4.21
N ARG A 111 -3.35 -13.73 4.66
CA ARG A 111 -2.13 -13.09 5.17
C ARG A 111 -1.38 -12.35 4.07
N LEU A 112 -1.29 -12.96 2.89
CA LEU A 112 -0.66 -12.36 1.72
C LEU A 112 -1.35 -11.05 1.34
N MET A 113 -2.68 -11.07 1.19
CA MET A 113 -3.47 -9.88 0.86
C MET A 113 -3.28 -8.76 1.88
N ALA A 114 -3.41 -9.09 3.18
CA ALA A 114 -3.25 -8.09 4.25
C ALA A 114 -1.86 -7.44 4.21
N THR A 115 -0.80 -8.22 3.98
CA THR A 115 0.57 -7.70 3.91
C THR A 115 0.79 -6.77 2.72
N LEU A 116 0.33 -7.19 1.53
CA LEU A 116 0.46 -6.38 0.31
C LEU A 116 -0.38 -5.09 0.40
N GLN A 117 -1.61 -5.18 0.93
CA GLN A 117 -2.48 -4.01 1.11
C GLN A 117 -1.90 -2.97 2.07
N ILE A 118 -1.26 -3.41 3.17
CA ILE A 118 -0.53 -2.51 4.07
C ILE A 118 0.60 -1.79 3.31
N GLY A 119 1.37 -2.53 2.51
CA GLY A 119 2.45 -1.96 1.69
C GLY A 119 1.94 -0.88 0.73
N VAL A 120 0.93 -1.19 -0.07
CA VAL A 120 0.29 -0.26 -1.01
C VAL A 120 -0.20 0.99 -0.30
N THR A 121 -0.91 0.83 0.83
CA THR A 121 -1.46 1.95 1.59
C THR A 121 -0.36 2.86 2.16
N LEU A 122 0.68 2.27 2.76
CA LEU A 122 1.80 3.04 3.33
C LEU A 122 2.54 3.83 2.26
N ILE A 123 2.88 3.21 1.13
CA ILE A 123 3.58 3.89 0.03
C ILE A 123 2.72 5.04 -0.52
N GLY A 124 1.42 4.83 -0.69
CA GLY A 124 0.49 5.87 -1.14
C GLY A 124 0.43 7.07 -0.17
N LEU A 125 0.33 6.81 1.14
CA LEU A 125 0.35 7.85 2.17
C LEU A 125 1.68 8.63 2.18
N PHE A 126 2.82 7.93 2.11
CA PHE A 126 4.12 8.57 2.03
C PHE A 126 4.29 9.43 0.79
N SER A 127 3.81 8.95 -0.36
CA SER A 127 3.84 9.71 -1.61
C SER A 127 3.05 11.02 -1.51
N ALA A 128 1.82 10.96 -1.00
CA ALA A 128 0.97 12.13 -0.83
C ALA A 128 1.55 13.13 0.20
N ALA A 129 2.07 12.63 1.33
CA ALA A 129 2.69 13.46 2.36
C ALA A 129 3.97 14.15 1.87
N ALA A 130 4.85 13.42 1.18
CA ALA A 130 6.08 13.99 0.61
C ALA A 130 5.77 15.08 -0.42
N ALA A 131 4.78 14.84 -1.29
CA ALA A 131 4.36 15.82 -2.27
C ALA A 131 3.76 17.07 -1.62
N ALA A 132 2.88 16.90 -0.64
CA ALA A 132 2.24 18.02 0.06
C ALA A 132 3.26 18.87 0.81
N ALA A 133 4.23 18.25 1.48
CA ALA A 133 5.27 18.96 2.23
C ALA A 133 6.19 19.81 1.33
N ALA A 134 6.57 19.27 0.17
CA ALA A 134 7.53 19.94 -0.68
C ALA A 134 6.90 20.85 -1.75
N LEU A 135 5.77 20.46 -2.32
CA LEU A 135 5.10 21.25 -3.37
C LEU A 135 4.05 22.24 -2.81
N GLY A 136 3.56 22.01 -1.58
CA GLY A 136 2.59 22.88 -0.91
C GLY A 136 3.04 24.35 -0.83
N PRO A 137 4.25 24.65 -0.33
CA PRO A 137 4.77 26.01 -0.28
C PRO A 137 4.87 26.67 -1.66
N TRP A 138 5.30 25.93 -2.67
CA TRP A 138 5.41 26.40 -4.05
C TRP A 138 4.03 26.78 -4.62
N LEU A 139 3.03 25.92 -4.49
CA LEU A 139 1.69 26.19 -4.96
C LEU A 139 1.03 27.33 -4.17
N SER A 140 1.25 27.42 -2.86
CA SER A 140 0.70 28.50 -2.05
C SER A 140 1.23 29.86 -2.48
N GLN A 141 2.49 29.97 -2.87
CA GLN A 141 3.06 31.22 -3.42
C GLN A 141 2.38 31.62 -4.74
N ILE A 142 2.10 30.67 -5.62
CA ILE A 142 1.36 30.93 -6.86
C ILE A 142 -0.04 31.45 -6.55
N LEU A 143 -0.77 30.82 -5.62
CA LEU A 143 -2.13 31.25 -5.24
C LEU A 143 -2.15 32.66 -4.65
N ILE A 144 -1.12 33.02 -3.88
CA ILE A 144 -0.95 34.37 -3.33
C ILE A 144 -0.62 35.36 -4.44
N SER A 145 0.30 35.04 -5.35
CA SER A 145 0.73 35.95 -6.44
C SER A 145 -0.36 36.24 -7.46
N THR A 146 -1.28 35.30 -7.65
CA THR A 146 -2.46 35.49 -8.53
C THR A 146 -3.59 36.25 -7.85
N GLY A 147 -3.47 36.59 -6.57
CA GLY A 147 -4.50 37.29 -5.81
C GLY A 147 -5.77 36.51 -5.51
N LEU A 148 -5.77 35.19 -5.80
CA LEU A 148 -6.92 34.30 -5.58
C LEU A 148 -7.19 34.04 -4.10
N LEU A 149 -6.13 33.88 -3.28
CA LEU A 149 -6.22 33.58 -1.87
C LEU A 149 -5.11 34.32 -1.09
N THR A 150 -5.36 34.59 0.17
CA THR A 150 -4.40 35.28 1.05
C THR A 150 -3.93 34.42 2.23
N GLY A 151 -2.70 34.63 2.65
CA GLY A 151 -2.17 34.13 3.91
C GLY A 151 -2.35 32.62 4.15
N THR A 152 -3.05 32.30 5.23
CA THR A 152 -3.24 30.91 5.70
C THR A 152 -4.15 30.09 4.77
N GLU A 153 -5.15 30.72 4.16
CA GLU A 153 -6.08 30.07 3.24
C GLU A 153 -5.36 29.49 2.01
N ALA A 154 -4.42 30.26 1.45
CA ALA A 154 -3.61 29.79 0.31
C ALA A 154 -2.75 28.57 0.66
N LYS A 155 -2.19 28.52 1.88
CA LYS A 155 -1.39 27.38 2.33
C LYS A 155 -2.23 26.13 2.50
N ILE A 156 -3.37 26.22 3.15
CA ILE A 156 -4.28 25.10 3.38
C ILE A 156 -4.80 24.56 2.05
N SER A 157 -5.27 25.44 1.19
CA SER A 157 -5.80 25.08 -0.13
C SER A 157 -4.73 24.40 -1.01
N ALA A 158 -3.50 24.90 -0.99
CA ALA A 158 -2.37 24.31 -1.72
C ALA A 158 -2.08 22.88 -1.27
N VAL A 159 -2.01 22.65 0.06
CA VAL A 159 -1.76 21.31 0.62
C VAL A 159 -2.89 20.34 0.24
N ILE A 160 -4.15 20.75 0.40
CA ILE A 160 -5.30 19.92 0.04
C ILE A 160 -5.29 19.57 -1.45
N PHE A 161 -5.06 20.58 -2.32
CA PHE A 161 -5.03 20.35 -3.76
C PHE A 161 -3.93 19.38 -4.20
N ILE A 162 -2.70 19.58 -3.71
CA ILE A 162 -1.57 18.69 -4.03
C ILE A 162 -1.81 17.28 -3.50
N THR A 163 -2.29 17.15 -2.26
CA THR A 163 -2.59 15.84 -1.68
C THR A 163 -3.63 15.10 -2.51
N LEU A 164 -4.70 15.77 -2.90
CA LEU A 164 -5.76 15.17 -3.72
C LEU A 164 -5.26 14.82 -5.12
N ALA A 165 -4.50 15.70 -5.76
CA ALA A 165 -3.95 15.44 -7.10
C ALA A 165 -3.00 14.23 -7.10
N VAL A 166 -2.08 14.14 -6.12
CA VAL A 166 -1.15 13.03 -6.00
C VAL A 166 -1.88 11.75 -5.61
N ALA A 167 -2.88 11.81 -4.73
CA ALA A 167 -3.70 10.66 -4.38
C ALA A 167 -4.44 10.09 -5.61
N LEU A 168 -5.02 10.94 -6.45
CA LEU A 168 -5.68 10.54 -7.70
C LEU A 168 -4.67 9.93 -8.69
N LEU A 169 -3.50 10.54 -8.86
CA LEU A 169 -2.44 10.00 -9.71
C LEU A 169 -1.95 8.63 -9.21
N THR A 170 -1.75 8.50 -7.90
CA THR A 170 -1.34 7.23 -7.27
C THR A 170 -2.42 6.17 -7.44
N LEU A 171 -3.68 6.52 -7.29
CA LEU A 171 -4.80 5.60 -7.50
C LEU A 171 -4.87 5.10 -8.95
N VAL A 172 -4.77 6.01 -9.92
CA VAL A 172 -4.92 5.64 -11.34
C VAL A 172 -3.67 4.93 -11.86
N ILE A 173 -2.49 5.54 -11.70
CA ILE A 173 -1.23 5.06 -12.27
C ILE A 173 -0.56 4.03 -11.36
N GLY A 174 -0.65 4.21 -10.04
CA GLY A 174 -0.01 3.35 -9.05
C GLY A 174 -0.87 2.18 -8.56
N GLU A 175 -2.14 2.10 -8.94
CA GLU A 175 -3.00 1.00 -8.47
C GLU A 175 -3.86 0.42 -9.60
N ILE A 176 -4.76 1.18 -10.22
CA ILE A 176 -5.73 0.65 -11.18
C ILE A 176 -5.03 0.13 -12.45
N ALA A 177 -4.16 0.92 -13.05
CA ALA A 177 -3.49 0.54 -14.30
C ALA A 177 -2.58 -0.70 -14.13
N PRO A 178 -1.71 -0.80 -13.10
CA PRO A 178 -0.92 -2.00 -12.87
C PRO A 178 -1.76 -3.25 -12.57
N LYS A 179 -2.84 -3.12 -11.78
CA LYS A 179 -3.76 -4.24 -11.51
C LYS A 179 -4.43 -4.75 -12.78
N SER A 180 -4.84 -3.86 -13.67
CA SER A 180 -5.45 -4.24 -14.96
C SER A 180 -4.46 -5.03 -15.83
N ILE A 181 -3.21 -4.60 -15.91
CA ILE A 181 -2.15 -5.30 -16.66
C ILE A 181 -1.88 -6.68 -16.04
N ALA A 182 -1.85 -6.77 -14.71
CA ALA A 182 -1.56 -8.00 -13.99
C ALA A 182 -2.64 -9.08 -14.18
N ILE A 183 -3.90 -8.70 -14.24
CA ILE A 183 -5.02 -9.63 -14.49
C ILE A 183 -4.88 -10.31 -15.84
N HIS A 184 -4.45 -9.60 -16.88
CA HIS A 184 -4.26 -10.15 -18.22
C HIS A 184 -3.05 -11.09 -18.36
N ASN A 185 -1.99 -10.87 -17.57
CA ASN A 185 -0.72 -11.60 -17.65
C ASN A 185 -0.31 -12.22 -16.29
N SER A 186 -1.28 -12.69 -15.51
CA SER A 186 -1.06 -13.09 -14.11
C SER A 186 0.00 -14.19 -13.92
N GLU A 187 0.12 -15.16 -14.84
CA GLU A 187 1.11 -16.24 -14.76
C GLU A 187 2.55 -15.71 -14.85
N ARG A 188 2.84 -14.91 -15.87
CA ARG A 188 4.19 -14.35 -16.06
C ARG A 188 4.59 -13.41 -14.94
N ILE A 189 3.66 -12.53 -14.55
CA ILE A 189 3.92 -11.51 -13.54
C ILE A 189 4.10 -12.15 -12.17
N SER A 190 3.28 -13.14 -11.79
CA SER A 190 3.41 -13.82 -10.49
C SER A 190 4.75 -14.54 -10.34
N LEU A 191 5.27 -15.14 -11.41
CA LEU A 191 6.59 -15.79 -11.40
C LEU A 191 7.75 -14.80 -11.37
N THR A 192 7.58 -13.62 -12.00
CA THR A 192 8.62 -12.59 -12.05
C THR A 192 8.73 -11.82 -10.74
N VAL A 193 7.59 -11.49 -10.12
CA VAL A 193 7.52 -10.71 -8.87
C VAL A 193 8.11 -11.45 -7.67
N VAL A 194 8.12 -12.75 -7.69
CA VAL A 194 8.64 -13.59 -6.59
C VAL A 194 10.17 -13.73 -6.63
N TRP A 195 10.83 -13.25 -7.68
CA TRP A 195 12.29 -13.36 -7.85
C TRP A 195 13.13 -12.33 -7.09
N PRO A 196 12.73 -11.05 -6.87
CA PRO A 196 13.45 -10.18 -5.95
C PRO A 196 13.00 -10.45 -4.53
#